data_aba206fa25b0b6afed1c0ca27c5d1949
#
_entry.id   aba206fa25b0b6afed1c0ca27c5d1949
#
_cell.length_a   1.000
_cell.length_b   1.000
_cell.length_c   1.000
_cell.angle_alpha   90.00
_cell.angle_beta   90.00
_cell.angle_gamma   90.00
#
_symmetry.space_group_name_H-M   'P 1'
#
loop_
_entity.id
_entity.type
_entity.pdbx_description
1 polymer ?
#
loop_
_entity_poly.entity_id
_entity_poly.type
_entity_poly.pdbx_seq_one_letter_code
_entity_poly.pdbx_strand_id
1 'polypeptide(L)'
;MAIYHLHVKVIGRKAGSSAVASAAYRSASRMRDQRIDRVQDFSNKRGVVHSEVMLPDGAPEHLSDRERLWNDVEASEVRKDAQLAREVEFSIPREMTQAQGIELARDFAQAEFVDQGMIADLNVHWDIGEDGMPKLHAHVMLTMRSVDENGFGPKVRDWNRTEMVERWRERWAEHVNERLAELDIDARIDHRSLEAQGIGLEPQTKIGAPAQRMEVAGIEADRAEDHRRIARENGERIIADPSTALDAITQQQSTFTRRDMAMLAH
;
A
#
# COMPACT_ATOMS: atom_id res chain seq x y z
N MET A 1 8.56 13.39 -9.28
CA MET A 1 7.30 12.96 -9.88
C MET A 1 6.59 12.03 -8.91
N ALA A 2 5.39 12.42 -8.47
CA ALA A 2 4.57 11.61 -7.61
C ALA A 2 4.06 10.38 -8.38
N ILE A 3 4.11 9.20 -7.77
CA ILE A 3 3.70 7.93 -8.41
C ILE A 3 2.50 7.39 -7.67
N TYR A 4 1.41 7.15 -8.39
CA TYR A 4 0.25 6.46 -7.85
C TYR A 4 0.56 4.97 -7.61
N HIS A 5 0.26 4.50 -6.41
CA HIS A 5 0.19 3.08 -6.10
C HIS A 5 -0.80 2.86 -4.96
N LEU A 6 -1.79 2.00 -5.18
CA LEU A 6 -2.62 1.42 -4.13
C LEU A 6 -2.92 -0.02 -4.48
N HIS A 7 -2.57 -0.91 -3.56
CA HIS A 7 -2.80 -2.34 -3.69
C HIS A 7 -3.58 -2.87 -2.49
N VAL A 8 -4.55 -3.74 -2.75
CA VAL A 8 -5.35 -4.39 -1.71
C VAL A 8 -5.16 -5.90 -1.80
N LYS A 9 -4.86 -6.52 -0.67
CA LYS A 9 -4.75 -7.98 -0.57
C LYS A 9 -5.46 -8.50 0.68
N VAL A 10 -5.77 -9.80 0.67
CA VAL A 10 -6.37 -10.49 1.80
C VAL A 10 -5.28 -11.29 2.52
N ILE A 11 -5.20 -11.13 3.84
CA ILE A 11 -4.41 -11.97 4.72
C ILE A 11 -5.32 -13.10 5.20
N GLY A 12 -4.95 -14.34 4.91
CA GLY A 12 -5.78 -15.49 5.24
C GLY A 12 -4.98 -16.75 5.49
N ARG A 13 -5.56 -17.64 6.29
CA ARG A 13 -4.93 -18.91 6.70
C ARG A 13 -4.66 -19.85 5.54
N LYS A 14 -5.48 -19.84 4.48
CA LYS A 14 -5.28 -20.68 3.29
C LYS A 14 -3.91 -20.47 2.65
N ALA A 15 -3.38 -19.25 2.72
CA ALA A 15 -2.05 -18.90 2.21
C ALA A 15 -0.93 -19.20 3.22
N GLY A 16 -1.23 -19.86 4.35
CA GLY A 16 -0.26 -20.09 5.43
C GLY A 16 0.07 -18.85 6.25
N SER A 17 -0.69 -17.77 6.10
CA SER A 17 -0.46 -16.50 6.80
C SER A 17 -1.10 -16.51 8.20
N SER A 18 -0.51 -15.71 9.11
CA SER A 18 -1.08 -15.35 10.40
C SER A 18 -1.27 -13.85 10.45
N ALA A 19 -2.39 -13.39 11.02
CA ALA A 19 -2.63 -11.96 11.23
C ALA A 19 -1.59 -11.38 12.20
N VAL A 20 -1.25 -12.10 13.26
CA VAL A 20 -0.22 -11.70 14.25
C VAL A 20 1.16 -11.56 13.60
N ALA A 21 1.59 -12.57 12.80
CA ALA A 21 2.86 -12.51 12.10
C ALA A 21 2.90 -11.37 11.08
N SER A 22 1.79 -11.12 10.40
CA SER A 22 1.65 -10.05 9.42
C SER A 22 1.75 -8.67 10.08
N ALA A 23 1.11 -8.46 11.22
CA ALA A 23 1.16 -7.22 11.99
C ALA A 23 2.56 -7.01 12.59
N ALA A 24 3.16 -8.04 13.20
CA ALA A 24 4.50 -7.97 13.75
C ALA A 24 5.55 -7.56 12.70
N TYR A 25 5.44 -8.11 11.48
CA TYR A 25 6.34 -7.77 10.38
C TYR A 25 6.20 -6.30 9.94
N ARG A 26 4.97 -5.78 9.85
CA ARG A 26 4.73 -4.40 9.39
C ARG A 26 5.10 -3.36 10.42
N SER A 27 4.85 -3.65 11.69
CA SER A 27 5.18 -2.77 12.80
C SER A 27 6.61 -2.91 13.32
N ALA A 28 7.43 -3.79 12.72
CA ALA A 28 8.77 -4.13 13.22
C ALA A 28 8.78 -4.48 14.70
N SER A 29 7.84 -5.31 15.13
CA SER A 29 7.66 -5.64 16.54
C SER A 29 7.81 -7.14 16.83
N ARG A 30 7.82 -7.48 18.11
CA ARG A 30 7.82 -8.84 18.61
C ARG A 30 6.45 -9.12 19.23
N MET A 31 5.74 -10.14 18.74
CA MET A 31 4.41 -10.54 19.19
C MET A 31 4.31 -12.05 19.39
N ARG A 32 3.49 -12.49 20.33
CA ARG A 32 3.17 -13.92 20.50
C ARG A 32 1.89 -14.26 19.74
N ASP A 33 2.00 -15.15 18.77
CA ASP A 33 0.85 -15.78 18.10
C ASP A 33 0.34 -16.91 18.98
N GLN A 34 -0.78 -16.65 19.69
CA GLN A 34 -1.35 -17.59 20.66
C GLN A 34 -1.95 -18.82 19.99
N ARG A 35 -2.45 -18.69 18.76
CA ARG A 35 -3.06 -19.79 18.00
C ARG A 35 -2.09 -20.93 17.69
N ILE A 36 -0.84 -20.60 17.41
CA ILE A 36 0.23 -21.56 17.05
C ILE A 36 1.33 -21.64 18.11
N ASP A 37 1.13 -20.96 19.26
CA ASP A 37 2.08 -20.84 20.36
C ASP A 37 3.51 -20.47 19.91
N ARG A 38 3.63 -19.47 19.05
CA ARG A 38 4.90 -19.04 18.47
C ARG A 38 5.13 -17.55 18.65
N VAL A 39 6.36 -17.18 18.98
CA VAL A 39 6.79 -15.77 18.95
C VAL A 39 7.18 -15.40 17.52
N GLN A 40 6.59 -14.32 17.03
CA GLN A 40 6.91 -13.67 15.78
C GLN A 40 7.77 -12.44 16.10
N ASP A 41 9.05 -12.51 15.78
CA ASP A 41 10.00 -11.44 16.14
C ASP A 41 10.60 -10.80 14.89
N PHE A 42 10.19 -9.56 14.65
CA PHE A 42 10.68 -8.71 13.57
C PHE A 42 11.25 -7.39 14.11
N SER A 43 11.59 -7.31 15.41
CA SER A 43 12.09 -6.11 16.07
C SER A 43 13.40 -5.57 15.47
N ASN A 44 14.15 -6.41 14.73
CA ASN A 44 15.36 -5.99 14.01
C ASN A 44 15.06 -5.32 12.65
N LYS A 45 13.81 -5.36 12.17
CA LYS A 45 13.44 -4.70 10.91
C LYS A 45 13.53 -3.19 11.07
N ARG A 46 14.18 -2.55 10.12
CA ARG A 46 14.33 -1.08 10.08
C ARG A 46 13.35 -0.47 9.07
N GLY A 47 13.25 0.86 9.10
CA GLY A 47 12.47 1.62 8.13
C GLY A 47 11.03 1.90 8.56
N VAL A 48 10.53 1.35 9.66
CA VAL A 48 9.22 1.76 10.21
C VAL A 48 9.38 3.09 10.94
N VAL A 49 8.71 4.13 10.44
CA VAL A 49 8.82 5.50 10.95
C VAL A 49 7.58 5.95 11.71
N HIS A 50 6.47 5.24 11.54
CA HIS A 50 5.23 5.44 12.28
C HIS A 50 4.46 4.13 12.38
N SER A 51 3.82 3.88 13.53
CA SER A 51 3.08 2.65 13.77
C SER A 51 2.03 2.88 14.85
N GLU A 52 0.75 2.76 14.50
CA GLU A 52 -0.37 2.94 15.44
C GLU A 52 -1.55 2.04 15.10
N VAL A 53 -2.38 1.76 16.09
CA VAL A 53 -3.69 1.12 15.92
C VAL A 53 -4.76 2.18 16.15
N MET A 54 -5.60 2.41 15.14
CA MET A 54 -6.67 3.40 15.14
C MET A 54 -8.01 2.69 15.35
N LEU A 55 -8.76 3.12 16.35
CA LEU A 55 -10.02 2.49 16.75
C LEU A 55 -11.22 3.35 16.32
N PRO A 56 -12.29 2.75 15.78
CA PRO A 56 -13.55 3.46 15.60
C PRO A 56 -14.23 3.75 16.94
N ASP A 57 -15.12 4.73 16.93
CA ASP A 57 -15.89 5.08 18.12
C ASP A 57 -16.63 3.88 18.71
N GLY A 58 -16.56 3.74 20.02
CA GLY A 58 -17.20 2.66 20.75
C GLY A 58 -16.44 1.32 20.75
N ALA A 59 -15.30 1.22 20.08
CA ALA A 59 -14.45 0.02 20.18
C ALA A 59 -13.78 -0.06 21.57
N PRO A 60 -13.61 -1.28 22.14
CA PRO A 60 -12.92 -1.45 23.40
C PRO A 60 -11.47 -0.97 23.34
N GLU A 61 -11.05 -0.16 24.31
CA GLU A 61 -9.71 0.43 24.36
C GLU A 61 -8.58 -0.61 24.31
N HIS A 62 -8.80 -1.79 24.88
CA HIS A 62 -7.80 -2.86 24.86
C HIS A 62 -7.43 -3.36 23.45
N LEU A 63 -8.25 -3.08 22.44
CA LEU A 63 -7.94 -3.39 21.04
C LEU A 63 -6.94 -2.40 20.41
N SER A 64 -6.53 -1.37 21.14
CA SER A 64 -5.38 -0.52 20.77
C SER A 64 -4.05 -1.27 20.94
N ASP A 65 -3.99 -2.30 21.79
CA ASP A 65 -2.86 -3.22 21.88
C ASP A 65 -2.82 -4.14 20.66
N ARG A 66 -1.82 -3.96 19.81
CA ARG A 66 -1.68 -4.67 18.53
C ARG A 66 -1.59 -6.19 18.68
N GLU A 67 -0.84 -6.69 19.68
CA GLU A 67 -0.73 -8.13 19.92
C GLU A 67 -2.09 -8.71 20.31
N ARG A 68 -2.80 -8.04 21.20
CA ARG A 68 -4.14 -8.46 21.62
C ARG A 68 -5.13 -8.39 20.47
N LEU A 69 -5.18 -7.27 19.74
CA LEU A 69 -6.05 -7.08 18.58
C LEU A 69 -5.97 -8.27 17.61
N TRP A 70 -4.75 -8.59 17.16
CA TRP A 70 -4.60 -9.60 16.11
C TRP A 70 -4.74 -11.04 16.64
N ASN A 71 -4.49 -11.30 17.92
CA ASN A 71 -4.85 -12.56 18.56
C ASN A 71 -6.36 -12.72 18.72
N ASP A 72 -7.09 -11.66 19.08
CA ASP A 72 -8.55 -11.66 19.17
C ASP A 72 -9.19 -11.87 17.78
N VAL A 73 -8.64 -11.26 16.71
CA VAL A 73 -9.04 -11.55 15.33
C VAL A 73 -8.82 -13.01 14.98
N GLU A 74 -7.65 -13.58 15.29
CA GLU A 74 -7.36 -15.01 15.06
C GLU A 74 -8.33 -15.92 15.83
N ALA A 75 -8.64 -15.60 17.08
CA ALA A 75 -9.55 -16.38 17.92
C ALA A 75 -11.01 -16.31 17.42
N SER A 76 -11.42 -15.17 16.84
CA SER A 76 -12.77 -15.00 16.30
C SER A 76 -13.06 -15.79 15.03
N GLU A 77 -12.03 -16.38 14.40
CA GLU A 77 -12.14 -17.13 13.15
C GLU A 77 -12.01 -18.64 13.36
N VAL A 78 -13.06 -19.37 13.11
CA VAL A 78 -13.12 -20.84 13.33
C VAL A 78 -12.57 -21.64 12.15
N ARG A 79 -12.72 -21.13 10.92
CA ARG A 79 -12.40 -21.89 9.70
C ARG A 79 -10.90 -21.97 9.44
N LYS A 80 -10.42 -23.13 8.94
CA LYS A 80 -9.01 -23.34 8.57
C LYS A 80 -8.55 -22.48 7.38
N ASP A 81 -9.48 -22.04 6.55
CA ASP A 81 -9.25 -21.19 5.38
C ASP A 81 -9.73 -19.74 5.58
N ALA A 82 -9.90 -19.34 6.84
CA ALA A 82 -10.44 -18.02 7.16
C ALA A 82 -9.62 -16.88 6.58
N GLN A 83 -10.33 -15.88 6.05
CA GLN A 83 -9.77 -14.55 5.80
C GLN A 83 -9.72 -13.80 7.14
N LEU A 84 -8.55 -13.29 7.51
CA LEU A 84 -8.27 -12.69 8.81
C LEU A 84 -8.30 -11.17 8.77
N ALA A 85 -7.68 -10.60 7.74
CA ALA A 85 -7.56 -9.17 7.57
C ALA A 85 -7.53 -8.79 6.08
N ARG A 86 -7.81 -7.54 5.78
CA ARG A 86 -7.39 -6.88 4.55
C ARG A 86 -6.17 -6.04 4.80
N GLU A 87 -5.31 -5.97 3.83
CA GLU A 87 -4.21 -5.02 3.81
C GLU A 87 -4.38 -4.09 2.61
N VAL A 88 -4.29 -2.80 2.90
CA VAL A 88 -4.19 -1.74 1.91
C VAL A 88 -2.79 -1.17 1.97
N GLU A 89 -2.04 -1.28 0.88
CA GLU A 89 -0.70 -0.74 0.73
C GLU A 89 -0.77 0.43 -0.27
N PHE A 90 -0.23 1.59 0.07
CA PHE A 90 -0.19 2.74 -0.82
C PHE A 90 1.09 3.55 -0.69
N SER A 91 1.52 4.14 -1.82
CA SER A 91 2.69 5.02 -1.89
C SER A 91 2.32 6.42 -1.46
N ILE A 92 3.18 7.05 -0.66
CA ILE A 92 3.09 8.45 -0.27
C ILE A 92 4.03 9.25 -1.18
N PRO A 93 3.62 10.42 -1.69
CA PRO A 93 4.47 11.26 -2.54
C PRO A 93 5.80 11.60 -1.89
N ARG A 94 6.89 11.43 -2.64
CA ARG A 94 8.26 11.75 -2.18
C ARG A 94 8.53 13.24 -2.05
N GLU A 95 7.66 14.07 -2.61
CA GLU A 95 7.66 15.51 -2.54
C GLU A 95 7.26 16.03 -1.15
N MET A 96 6.59 15.18 -0.36
CA MET A 96 6.21 15.48 1.02
C MET A 96 7.35 15.15 1.98
N THR A 97 7.43 15.90 3.08
CA THR A 97 8.25 15.52 4.24
C THR A 97 7.67 14.27 4.90
N GLN A 98 8.50 13.59 5.69
CA GLN A 98 8.05 12.42 6.45
C GLN A 98 6.82 12.72 7.32
N ALA A 99 6.83 13.86 8.03
CA ALA A 99 5.71 14.27 8.90
C ALA A 99 4.41 14.49 8.11
N GLN A 100 4.48 15.20 6.98
CA GLN A 100 3.33 15.43 6.10
C GLN A 100 2.78 14.12 5.52
N GLY A 101 3.66 13.20 5.14
CA GLY A 101 3.25 11.89 4.62
C GLY A 101 2.59 11.01 5.68
N ILE A 102 3.06 11.04 6.93
CA ILE A 102 2.43 10.32 8.04
C ILE A 102 1.03 10.91 8.32
N GLU A 103 0.90 12.24 8.37
CA GLU A 103 -0.36 12.92 8.58
C GLU A 103 -1.38 12.57 7.48
N LEU A 104 -0.98 12.65 6.20
CA LEU A 104 -1.81 12.25 5.07
C LEU A 104 -2.29 10.79 5.18
N ALA A 105 -1.39 9.86 5.54
CA ALA A 105 -1.75 8.45 5.70
C ALA A 105 -2.74 8.23 6.85
N ARG A 106 -2.59 8.97 7.97
CA ARG A 106 -3.51 8.92 9.10
C ARG A 106 -4.90 9.46 8.73
N ASP A 107 -4.94 10.63 8.07
CA ASP A 107 -6.20 11.26 7.67
C ASP A 107 -6.98 10.36 6.70
N PHE A 108 -6.30 9.76 5.72
CA PHE A 108 -6.91 8.79 4.82
C PHE A 108 -7.41 7.55 5.56
N ALA A 109 -6.60 6.97 6.46
CA ALA A 109 -6.99 5.79 7.23
C ALA A 109 -8.17 6.08 8.15
N GLN A 110 -8.23 7.27 8.75
CA GLN A 110 -9.36 7.71 9.57
C GLN A 110 -10.64 7.78 8.74
N ALA A 111 -10.63 8.55 7.66
CA ALA A 111 -11.82 8.82 6.85
C ALA A 111 -12.36 7.57 6.12
N GLU A 112 -11.47 6.78 5.52
CA GLU A 112 -11.89 5.70 4.63
C GLU A 112 -12.01 4.34 5.32
N PHE A 113 -11.43 4.18 6.53
CA PHE A 113 -11.50 2.89 7.24
C PHE A 113 -12.08 3.02 8.64
N VAL A 114 -11.54 3.90 9.48
CA VAL A 114 -11.93 3.99 10.90
C VAL A 114 -13.35 4.54 11.03
N ASP A 115 -13.68 5.62 10.33
CA ASP A 115 -15.03 6.21 10.32
C ASP A 115 -16.07 5.29 9.67
N GLN A 116 -15.63 4.27 8.93
CA GLN A 116 -16.47 3.22 8.38
C GLN A 116 -16.63 2.01 9.33
N GLY A 117 -16.06 2.08 10.52
CA GLY A 117 -16.19 1.08 11.59
C GLY A 117 -15.12 -0.03 11.57
N MET A 118 -14.06 0.10 10.78
CA MET A 118 -12.92 -0.84 10.78
C MET A 118 -11.90 -0.39 11.83
N ILE A 119 -11.23 -1.35 12.47
CA ILE A 119 -9.97 -1.06 13.16
C ILE A 119 -8.87 -1.05 12.11
N ALA A 120 -8.07 0.01 12.11
CA ALA A 120 -6.95 0.18 11.18
C ALA A 120 -5.60 0.13 11.92
N ASP A 121 -4.79 -0.84 11.58
CA ASP A 121 -3.40 -0.96 12.05
C ASP A 121 -2.49 -0.34 11.00
N LEU A 122 -2.16 0.96 11.18
CA LEU A 122 -1.38 1.78 10.26
C LEU A 122 0.11 1.68 10.58
N ASN A 123 0.90 1.35 9.57
CA ASN A 123 2.36 1.28 9.65
C ASN A 123 2.97 2.01 8.45
N VAL A 124 3.71 3.09 8.68
CA VAL A 124 4.39 3.87 7.64
C VAL A 124 5.85 3.51 7.59
N HIS A 125 6.32 3.17 6.39
CA HIS A 125 7.69 2.76 6.15
C HIS A 125 8.42 3.80 5.30
N TRP A 126 9.67 4.02 5.66
CA TRP A 126 10.61 4.84 4.91
C TRP A 126 11.78 3.97 4.46
N ASP A 127 11.75 3.59 3.19
CA ASP A 127 12.84 2.88 2.54
C ASP A 127 13.62 3.82 1.62
N ILE A 128 14.80 3.43 1.22
CA ILE A 128 15.56 4.08 0.14
C ILE A 128 15.40 3.21 -1.09
N GLY A 129 14.90 3.79 -2.17
CA GLY A 129 14.77 3.12 -3.46
C GLY A 129 16.13 2.84 -4.11
N GLU A 130 16.13 2.03 -5.16
CA GLU A 130 17.34 1.73 -5.95
C GLU A 130 17.94 2.98 -6.59
N ASP A 131 17.11 3.99 -6.83
CA ASP A 131 17.49 5.33 -7.32
C ASP A 131 18.12 6.22 -6.23
N GLY A 132 18.31 5.70 -5.01
CA GLY A 132 18.82 6.44 -3.85
C GLY A 132 17.84 7.46 -3.26
N MET A 133 16.60 7.50 -3.73
CA MET A 133 15.58 8.44 -3.27
C MET A 133 14.69 7.82 -2.20
N PRO A 134 14.12 8.63 -1.29
CA PRO A 134 13.14 8.17 -0.33
C PRO A 134 11.94 7.51 -0.99
N LYS A 135 11.51 6.38 -0.43
CA LYS A 135 10.32 5.65 -0.82
C LYS A 135 9.43 5.47 0.39
N LEU A 136 8.55 6.43 0.57
CA LEU A 136 7.57 6.42 1.65
C LEU A 136 6.34 5.65 1.22
N HIS A 137 5.90 4.70 2.04
CA HIS A 137 4.68 3.93 1.79
C HIS A 137 4.02 3.50 3.10
N ALA A 138 2.73 3.30 3.05
CA ALA A 138 1.95 2.86 4.19
C ALA A 138 1.39 1.46 3.95
N HIS A 139 1.35 0.69 5.03
CA HIS A 139 0.62 -0.58 5.14
C HIS A 139 -0.46 -0.40 6.19
N VAL A 140 -1.71 -0.60 5.80
CA VAL A 140 -2.86 -0.56 6.72
C VAL A 140 -3.50 -1.94 6.75
N MET A 141 -3.42 -2.61 7.90
CA MET A 141 -4.16 -3.86 8.12
C MET A 141 -5.52 -3.53 8.72
N LEU A 142 -6.58 -4.02 8.10
CA LEU A 142 -7.97 -3.73 8.44
C LEU A 142 -8.66 -4.97 8.99
N THR A 143 -9.44 -4.80 10.04
CA THR A 143 -10.36 -5.83 10.52
C THR A 143 -11.51 -6.04 9.54
N MET A 144 -12.09 -7.24 9.53
CA MET A 144 -13.16 -7.63 8.62
C MET A 144 -14.50 -7.83 9.34
N ARG A 145 -14.54 -7.55 10.64
CA ARG A 145 -15.70 -7.66 11.50
C ARG A 145 -16.09 -6.30 12.03
N SER A 146 -17.39 -6.09 12.22
CA SER A 146 -17.85 -4.96 13.03
C SER A 146 -17.24 -5.06 14.43
N VAL A 147 -17.09 -3.93 15.08
CA VAL A 147 -16.64 -3.84 16.48
C VAL A 147 -17.57 -2.88 17.21
N ASP A 148 -17.91 -3.23 18.42
CA ASP A 148 -18.67 -2.40 19.37
C ASP A 148 -18.06 -2.55 20.77
N GLU A 149 -18.71 -1.98 21.79
CA GLU A 149 -18.26 -2.03 23.20
C GLU A 149 -18.08 -3.46 23.77
N ASN A 150 -18.69 -4.47 23.13
CA ASN A 150 -18.61 -5.87 23.51
C ASN A 150 -17.49 -6.62 22.73
N GLY A 151 -16.82 -5.99 21.79
CA GLY A 151 -15.78 -6.56 20.94
C GLY A 151 -16.23 -6.88 19.53
N PHE A 152 -15.68 -7.96 18.93
CA PHE A 152 -15.93 -8.29 17.53
C PHE A 152 -17.33 -8.91 17.30
N GLY A 153 -18.08 -8.29 16.41
CA GLY A 153 -19.35 -8.76 15.88
C GLY A 153 -19.18 -9.63 14.61
N PRO A 154 -20.23 -9.69 13.76
CA PRO A 154 -20.20 -10.45 12.51
C PRO A 154 -19.27 -9.81 11.47
N LYS A 155 -18.85 -10.61 10.48
CA LYS A 155 -18.13 -10.10 9.31
C LYS A 155 -19.01 -9.17 8.48
N VAL A 156 -18.44 -8.02 8.11
CA VAL A 156 -19.09 -7.06 7.22
C VAL A 156 -18.69 -7.38 5.77
N ARG A 157 -19.57 -8.07 5.06
CA ARG A 157 -19.27 -8.57 3.70
C ARG A 157 -19.09 -7.46 2.68
N ASP A 158 -19.72 -6.32 2.88
CA ASP A 158 -19.67 -5.17 1.97
C ASP A 158 -18.24 -4.60 1.89
N TRP A 159 -17.44 -4.69 2.95
CA TRP A 159 -16.05 -4.28 2.93
C TRP A 159 -15.17 -5.11 1.99
N ASN A 160 -15.67 -6.31 1.57
CA ASN A 160 -14.96 -7.22 0.66
C ASN A 160 -15.33 -7.06 -0.82
N ARG A 161 -16.22 -6.15 -1.16
CA ARG A 161 -16.65 -5.93 -2.54
C ARG A 161 -15.55 -5.28 -3.36
N THR A 162 -15.51 -5.58 -4.66
CA THR A 162 -14.56 -4.99 -5.62
C THR A 162 -14.75 -3.48 -5.72
N GLU A 163 -15.99 -3.00 -5.64
CA GLU A 163 -16.34 -1.59 -5.68
C GLU A 163 -15.67 -0.79 -4.55
N MET A 164 -15.45 -1.43 -3.38
CA MET A 164 -14.71 -0.77 -2.28
C MET A 164 -13.25 -0.54 -2.65
N VAL A 165 -12.64 -1.45 -3.38
CA VAL A 165 -11.24 -1.29 -3.84
C VAL A 165 -11.14 -0.13 -4.83
N GLU A 166 -12.06 -0.05 -5.78
CA GLU A 166 -12.10 1.06 -6.74
C GLU A 166 -12.35 2.41 -6.04
N ARG A 167 -13.28 2.44 -5.10
CA ARG A 167 -13.50 3.62 -4.26
C ARG A 167 -12.24 4.04 -3.51
N TRP A 168 -11.53 3.13 -2.84
CA TRP A 168 -10.31 3.47 -2.11
C TRP A 168 -9.19 3.97 -3.03
N ARG A 169 -9.12 3.46 -4.27
CA ARG A 169 -8.18 3.94 -5.29
C ARG A 169 -8.44 5.39 -5.67
N GLU A 170 -9.69 5.72 -5.95
CA GLU A 170 -10.14 7.08 -6.28
C GLU A 170 -9.90 8.02 -5.09
N ARG A 171 -10.40 7.65 -3.91
CA ARG A 171 -10.28 8.45 -2.69
C ARG A 171 -8.83 8.70 -2.29
N TRP A 172 -7.93 7.72 -2.48
CA TRP A 172 -6.51 7.94 -2.24
C TRP A 172 -5.92 9.00 -3.17
N ALA A 173 -6.25 8.95 -4.45
CA ALA A 173 -5.80 9.97 -5.40
C ALA A 173 -6.34 11.36 -5.04
N GLU A 174 -7.60 11.47 -4.62
CA GLU A 174 -8.19 12.72 -4.17
C GLU A 174 -7.48 13.29 -2.93
N HIS A 175 -7.33 12.50 -1.86
CA HIS A 175 -6.65 12.91 -0.62
C HIS A 175 -5.21 13.38 -0.88
N VAL A 176 -4.47 12.67 -1.72
CA VAL A 176 -3.12 13.06 -2.10
C VAL A 176 -3.13 14.39 -2.85
N ASN A 177 -3.99 14.52 -3.85
CA ASN A 177 -4.04 15.71 -4.69
C ASN A 177 -4.50 16.97 -3.93
N GLU A 178 -5.45 16.82 -3.01
CA GLU A 178 -5.88 17.88 -2.10
C GLU A 178 -4.72 18.30 -1.20
N ARG A 179 -4.02 17.36 -0.57
CA ARG A 179 -2.88 17.66 0.31
C ARG A 179 -1.71 18.29 -0.45
N LEU A 180 -1.40 17.83 -1.68
CA LEU A 180 -0.36 18.45 -2.51
C LEU A 180 -0.70 19.90 -2.85
N ALA A 181 -1.97 20.19 -3.15
CA ALA A 181 -2.44 21.54 -3.43
C ALA A 181 -2.39 22.43 -2.17
N GLU A 182 -2.79 21.93 -1.00
CA GLU A 182 -2.68 22.65 0.28
C GLU A 182 -1.23 23.05 0.63
N LEU A 183 -0.29 22.18 0.26
CA LEU A 183 1.14 22.37 0.50
C LEU A 183 1.85 23.18 -0.61
N ASP A 184 1.10 23.67 -1.63
CA ASP A 184 1.63 24.35 -2.80
C ASP A 184 2.73 23.52 -3.53
N ILE A 185 2.54 22.20 -3.56
CA ILE A 185 3.42 21.25 -4.26
C ILE A 185 2.85 20.99 -5.66
N ASP A 186 3.63 21.35 -6.69
CA ASP A 186 3.27 21.10 -8.09
C ASP A 186 3.51 19.65 -8.49
N ALA A 187 2.65 18.74 -8.00
CA ALA A 187 2.59 17.35 -8.37
C ALA A 187 1.18 16.82 -8.20
N ARG A 188 0.81 15.81 -8.99
CA ARG A 188 -0.49 15.14 -8.93
C ARG A 188 -0.34 13.66 -9.21
N ILE A 189 -1.29 12.86 -8.72
CA ILE A 189 -1.42 11.45 -9.03
C ILE A 189 -2.79 11.16 -9.65
N ASP A 190 -2.89 10.10 -10.45
CA ASP A 190 -4.13 9.63 -11.06
C ASP A 190 -4.28 8.12 -10.82
N HIS A 191 -5.43 7.69 -10.33
CA HIS A 191 -5.75 6.30 -10.01
C HIS A 191 -6.14 5.47 -11.25
N ARG A 192 -6.50 6.16 -12.35
CA ARG A 192 -6.95 5.49 -13.58
C ARG A 192 -5.80 4.79 -14.30
N SER A 193 -6.11 3.82 -15.11
CA SER A 193 -5.11 3.19 -16.00
C SER A 193 -4.51 4.21 -16.98
N LEU A 194 -3.30 3.95 -17.47
CA LEU A 194 -2.66 4.81 -18.47
C LEU A 194 -3.53 4.97 -19.71
N GLU A 195 -4.20 3.90 -20.15
CA GLU A 195 -5.16 3.93 -21.26
C GLU A 195 -6.34 4.88 -20.98
N ALA A 196 -6.92 4.82 -19.79
CA ALA A 196 -8.03 5.71 -19.38
C ALA A 196 -7.58 7.18 -19.21
N GLN A 197 -6.28 7.41 -18.99
CA GLN A 197 -5.66 8.73 -18.99
C GLN A 197 -5.32 9.22 -20.40
N GLY A 198 -5.49 8.38 -21.45
CA GLY A 198 -5.10 8.71 -22.81
C GLY A 198 -3.60 8.60 -23.09
N ILE A 199 -2.85 7.97 -22.19
CA ILE A 199 -1.39 7.77 -22.31
C ILE A 199 -1.14 6.48 -23.06
N GLY A 200 -0.51 6.55 -24.23
CA GLY A 200 -0.24 5.42 -25.13
C GLY A 200 0.91 4.50 -24.70
N LEU A 201 1.22 4.42 -23.40
CA LEU A 201 2.25 3.57 -22.83
C LEU A 201 1.65 2.33 -22.17
N GLU A 202 2.37 1.19 -22.25
CA GLU A 202 1.98 -0.02 -21.54
C GLU A 202 2.46 0.07 -20.06
N PRO A 203 1.57 -0.18 -19.07
CA PRO A 203 1.96 -0.10 -17.67
C PRO A 203 2.95 -1.22 -17.31
N GLN A 204 4.04 -0.86 -16.65
CA GLN A 204 5.00 -1.82 -16.12
C GLN A 204 4.52 -2.40 -14.79
N THR A 205 4.53 -3.73 -14.68
CA THR A 205 4.25 -4.42 -13.43
C THR A 205 5.51 -4.51 -12.58
N LYS A 206 5.39 -4.24 -11.28
CA LYS A 206 6.51 -4.34 -10.34
C LYS A 206 7.10 -5.75 -10.32
N ILE A 207 8.40 -5.89 -10.52
CA ILE A 207 9.11 -7.16 -10.34
C ILE A 207 9.18 -7.45 -8.84
N GLY A 208 8.56 -8.55 -8.40
CA GLY A 208 8.60 -8.96 -7.00
C GLY A 208 9.98 -9.49 -6.58
N ALA A 209 10.32 -9.39 -5.29
CA ALA A 209 11.59 -9.85 -4.73
C ALA A 209 11.98 -11.33 -5.05
N PRO A 210 11.04 -12.28 -5.24
CA PRO A 210 11.39 -13.61 -5.73
C PRO A 210 11.94 -13.59 -7.16
N ALA A 211 11.32 -12.84 -8.06
CA ALA A 211 11.74 -12.76 -9.46
C ALA A 211 13.08 -12.01 -9.61
N GLN A 212 13.31 -10.96 -8.82
CA GLN A 212 14.61 -10.30 -8.74
C GLN A 212 15.73 -11.24 -8.26
N ARG A 213 15.47 -12.09 -7.26
CA ARG A 213 16.44 -13.08 -6.78
C ARG A 213 16.73 -14.15 -7.84
N MET A 214 15.75 -14.56 -8.62
CA MET A 214 15.94 -15.49 -9.74
C MET A 214 16.79 -14.85 -10.83
N GLU A 215 16.56 -13.59 -11.18
CA GLU A 215 17.34 -12.85 -12.16
C GLU A 215 18.83 -12.69 -11.72
N VAL A 216 19.08 -12.33 -10.45
CA VAL A 216 20.42 -12.28 -9.87
C VAL A 216 21.11 -13.65 -9.89
N ALA A 217 20.35 -14.74 -9.76
CA ALA A 217 20.85 -16.12 -9.85
C ALA A 217 21.00 -16.62 -11.32
N GLY A 218 20.75 -15.78 -12.33
CA GLY A 218 20.83 -16.15 -13.73
C GLY A 218 19.68 -17.05 -14.22
N ILE A 219 18.60 -17.12 -13.46
CA ILE A 219 17.40 -17.89 -13.82
C ILE A 219 16.41 -16.92 -14.46
N GLU A 220 16.08 -17.14 -15.73
CA GLU A 220 15.06 -16.36 -16.42
C GLU A 220 13.70 -16.52 -15.72
N ALA A 221 13.12 -15.39 -15.31
CA ALA A 221 11.75 -15.33 -14.83
C ALA A 221 10.89 -14.65 -15.90
N ASP A 222 9.79 -15.27 -16.28
CA ASP A 222 8.84 -14.75 -17.29
C ASP A 222 8.50 -13.28 -17.10
N ARG A 223 8.35 -12.85 -15.82
CA ARG A 223 8.06 -11.46 -15.48
C ARG A 223 9.20 -10.49 -15.76
N ALA A 224 10.47 -10.93 -15.67
CA ALA A 224 11.61 -10.08 -15.99
C ALA A 224 11.74 -9.88 -17.50
N GLU A 225 11.39 -10.90 -18.28
CA GLU A 225 11.33 -10.82 -19.75
C GLU A 225 10.22 -9.87 -20.19
N ASP A 226 9.01 -10.02 -19.65
CA ASP A 226 7.90 -9.11 -19.93
C ASP A 226 8.24 -7.66 -19.56
N HIS A 227 8.90 -7.44 -18.44
CA HIS A 227 9.31 -6.11 -18.01
C HIS A 227 10.29 -5.47 -18.99
N ARG A 228 11.29 -6.24 -19.47
CA ARG A 228 12.25 -5.79 -20.49
C ARG A 228 11.58 -5.53 -21.83
N ARG A 229 10.60 -6.36 -22.22
CA ARG A 229 9.81 -6.16 -23.44
C ARG A 229 9.03 -4.86 -23.38
N ILE A 230 8.26 -4.66 -22.29
CA ILE A 230 7.44 -3.45 -22.09
C ILE A 230 8.32 -2.20 -22.08
N ALA A 231 9.46 -2.22 -21.37
CA ALA A 231 10.38 -1.08 -21.33
C ALA A 231 10.90 -0.71 -22.74
N ARG A 232 11.28 -1.72 -23.55
CA ARG A 232 11.73 -1.51 -24.93
C ARG A 232 10.62 -0.93 -25.80
N GLU A 233 9.43 -1.53 -25.79
CA GLU A 233 8.30 -1.11 -26.60
C GLU A 233 7.83 0.31 -26.22
N ASN A 234 7.79 0.64 -24.93
CA ASN A 234 7.50 2.00 -24.48
C ASN A 234 8.59 2.99 -24.92
N GLY A 235 9.86 2.59 -24.81
CA GLY A 235 10.98 3.40 -25.32
C GLY A 235 10.88 3.68 -26.82
N GLU A 236 10.54 2.68 -27.63
CA GLU A 236 10.31 2.83 -29.08
C GLU A 236 9.14 3.78 -29.38
N ARG A 237 8.03 3.68 -28.63
CA ARG A 237 6.89 4.61 -28.75
C ARG A 237 7.26 6.03 -28.43
N ILE A 238 8.01 6.26 -27.35
CA ILE A 238 8.48 7.58 -26.94
C ILE A 238 9.46 8.17 -27.97
N ILE A 239 10.33 7.35 -28.58
CA ILE A 239 11.24 7.79 -29.65
C ILE A 239 10.45 8.16 -30.91
N ALA A 240 9.43 7.39 -31.26
CA ALA A 240 8.59 7.64 -32.43
C ALA A 240 7.69 8.88 -32.23
N ASP A 241 7.18 9.09 -31.04
CA ASP A 241 6.36 10.23 -30.67
C ASP A 241 6.72 10.74 -29.25
N PRO A 242 7.66 11.71 -29.17
CA PRO A 242 8.05 12.30 -27.89
C PRO A 242 6.92 13.03 -27.15
N SER A 243 5.81 13.40 -27.82
CA SER A 243 4.66 14.03 -27.15
C SER A 243 4.03 13.08 -26.13
N THR A 244 4.05 11.78 -26.37
CA THR A 244 3.55 10.77 -25.42
C THR A 244 4.23 10.86 -24.04
N ALA A 245 5.54 11.10 -24.00
CA ALA A 245 6.25 11.29 -22.75
C ALA A 245 5.94 12.64 -22.10
N LEU A 246 5.81 13.69 -22.92
CA LEU A 246 5.44 15.02 -22.44
C LEU A 246 4.03 15.00 -21.84
N ASP A 247 3.06 14.38 -22.51
CA ASP A 247 1.69 14.26 -22.03
C ASP A 247 1.64 13.51 -20.70
N ALA A 248 2.37 12.39 -20.58
CA ALA A 248 2.45 11.61 -19.35
C ALA A 248 3.03 12.42 -18.18
N ILE A 249 4.04 13.26 -18.41
CA ILE A 249 4.64 14.09 -17.37
C ILE A 249 3.74 15.28 -17.03
N THR A 250 3.22 15.99 -18.03
CA THR A 250 2.45 17.22 -17.82
C THR A 250 1.09 16.99 -17.19
N GLN A 251 0.54 15.78 -17.26
CA GLN A 251 -0.63 15.41 -16.48
C GLN A 251 -0.36 15.31 -14.97
N GLN A 252 0.88 15.04 -14.59
CA GLN A 252 1.27 14.84 -13.20
C GLN A 252 1.93 16.08 -12.56
N GLN A 253 2.54 16.96 -13.37
CA GLN A 253 3.23 18.17 -12.89
C GLN A 253 3.39 19.19 -14.02
N SER A 254 3.31 20.48 -13.70
CA SER A 254 3.44 21.56 -14.69
C SER A 254 4.90 21.87 -15.04
N THR A 255 5.84 21.53 -14.17
CA THR A 255 7.28 21.68 -14.39
C THR A 255 8.00 20.34 -14.23
N PHE A 256 8.96 20.06 -15.09
CA PHE A 256 9.71 18.81 -15.06
C PHE A 256 11.19 19.00 -15.41
N THR A 257 12.00 18.06 -14.96
CA THR A 257 13.45 18.03 -15.19
C THR A 257 13.83 16.96 -16.21
N ARG A 258 15.07 17.00 -16.70
CA ARG A 258 15.62 15.89 -17.52
C ARG A 258 15.59 14.54 -16.83
N ARG A 259 15.66 14.53 -15.48
CA ARG A 259 15.58 13.31 -14.69
C ARG A 259 14.17 12.71 -14.73
N ASP A 260 13.13 13.54 -14.66
CA ASP A 260 11.74 13.07 -14.76
C ASP A 260 11.48 12.40 -16.10
N MET A 261 12.02 12.99 -17.20
CA MET A 261 11.98 12.37 -18.53
C MET A 261 12.70 11.03 -18.59
N ALA A 262 13.89 10.93 -17.98
CA ALA A 262 14.65 9.69 -17.95
C ALA A 262 13.93 8.58 -17.16
N MET A 263 13.24 8.92 -16.07
CA MET A 263 12.48 7.96 -15.27
C MET A 263 11.24 7.41 -15.97
N LEU A 264 10.71 8.13 -16.96
CA LEU A 264 9.56 7.69 -17.73
C LEU A 264 9.96 6.70 -18.85
N ALA A 265 11.24 6.76 -19.28
CA ALA A 265 11.80 5.90 -20.32
C ALA A 265 12.38 4.57 -19.79
N HIS A 266 12.42 4.40 -18.48
CA HIS A 266 12.89 3.20 -17.78
C HIS A 266 11.76 2.51 -17.00
#